data_e630a915d1db560702e0186415b9655f
#
_entry.id   e630a915d1db560702e0186415b9655f
#
_cell.length_a   1.000
_cell.length_b   1.000
_cell.length_c   1.000
_cell.angle_alpha   90.00
_cell.angle_beta   90.00
_cell.angle_gamma   90.00
#
_symmetry.space_group_name_H-M   'P 1'
#
loop_
_entity.id
_entity.type
_entity.pdbx_description
1 polymer ?
#
loop_
_entity_poly.entity_id
_entity_poly.type
_entity_poly.pdbx_seq_one_letter_code
_entity_poly.pdbx_strand_id
1 'polypeptide(L)'
;DDLEYDTEFLAPARAAEPKAERAVCATVKADADPDWDKVIELAEALLGRSKDLRAAVHLTTAWMRTSGMPGWNAGLGLIRGLLEHFWDTVHPQLDAEDDNDPTMRINSVVPLGDMQGVLRYFRTTPFVQSPRMGRFDLRDLRIANGTLKVAPTEGTPDATITEIEACCMDCAESELIAVTAAIGESLEHAKAIDALFNDRVGTAGPDFKNLLSDSYELKKFLEPQLARRIPPEGSVEGEDGAGEGAGEGGVRAANN
;
A
#
# COMPACT_ATOMS: atom_id res chain seq x y z
N ASP A 1 18.19 -19.68 13.84
CA ASP A 1 19.64 -19.36 13.80
C ASP A 1 19.83 -17.96 13.25
N ASP A 2 20.88 -17.25 13.71
CA ASP A 2 21.30 -15.98 13.10
C ASP A 2 21.96 -16.28 11.75
N LEU A 3 21.51 -15.58 10.71
CA LEU A 3 22.04 -15.75 9.36
C LEU A 3 22.96 -14.60 8.94
N GLU A 4 23.36 -13.69 9.84
CA GLU A 4 24.18 -12.53 9.51
C GLU A 4 25.52 -12.88 8.83
N TYR A 5 26.09 -14.02 9.20
CA TYR A 5 27.33 -14.55 8.60
C TYR A 5 27.10 -15.58 7.49
N ASP A 6 25.82 -15.81 7.10
CA ASP A 6 25.51 -16.70 5.99
C ASP A 6 25.85 -16.04 4.65
N THR A 7 26.46 -16.79 3.74
CA THR A 7 26.90 -16.26 2.43
C THR A 7 25.74 -15.81 1.55
N GLU A 8 24.54 -16.36 1.78
CA GLU A 8 23.32 -16.04 1.03
C GLU A 8 22.50 -14.92 1.68
N PHE A 9 22.86 -14.48 2.90
CA PHE A 9 22.09 -13.49 3.66
C PHE A 9 21.87 -12.18 2.90
N LEU A 10 22.89 -11.67 2.20
CA LEU A 10 22.81 -10.44 1.41
C LEU A 10 22.22 -10.64 0.01
N ALA A 11 21.87 -11.88 -0.36
CA ALA A 11 21.39 -12.16 -1.71
C ALA A 11 20.07 -11.46 -2.05
N PRO A 12 19.03 -11.40 -1.16
CA PRO A 12 17.81 -10.64 -1.43
C PRO A 12 18.08 -9.14 -1.62
N ALA A 13 18.94 -8.55 -0.79
CA ALA A 13 19.30 -7.14 -0.89
C ALA A 13 19.97 -6.82 -2.24
N ARG A 14 20.92 -7.66 -2.67
CA ARG A 14 21.57 -7.52 -3.98
C ARG A 14 20.63 -7.72 -5.15
N ALA A 15 19.69 -8.65 -5.04
CA ALA A 15 18.66 -8.86 -6.07
C ALA A 15 17.67 -7.70 -6.17
N ALA A 16 17.44 -6.99 -5.05
CA ALA A 16 16.59 -5.80 -4.96
C ALA A 16 17.29 -4.52 -5.45
N GLU A 17 18.59 -4.54 -5.73
CA GLU A 17 19.28 -3.41 -6.34
C GLU A 17 18.86 -3.23 -7.80
N PRO A 18 18.60 -1.98 -8.26
CA PRO A 18 18.39 -1.71 -9.67
C PRO A 18 19.60 -2.18 -10.47
N LYS A 19 19.38 -2.92 -11.54
CA LYS A 19 20.49 -3.36 -12.41
C LYS A 19 21.07 -2.15 -13.11
N ALA A 20 22.28 -1.71 -12.66
CA ALA A 20 23.00 -0.64 -13.28
C ALA A 20 23.21 -0.95 -14.77
N GLU A 21 22.85 0.00 -15.64
CA GLU A 21 23.02 -0.14 -17.07
C GLU A 21 24.48 -0.36 -17.45
N ARG A 22 24.73 -1.41 -18.22
CA ARG A 22 25.91 -1.44 -19.05
C ARG A 22 25.68 -0.46 -20.21
N ALA A 23 26.34 0.69 -20.13
CA ALA A 23 26.39 1.66 -21.23
C ALA A 23 26.94 0.97 -22.51
N VAL A 24 26.03 0.56 -23.37
CA VAL A 24 26.35 0.20 -24.76
C VAL A 24 25.64 1.21 -25.64
N CYS A 25 26.42 2.20 -26.12
CA CYS A 25 26.03 3.25 -27.05
C CYS A 25 24.83 4.12 -26.65
N ALA A 26 25.14 5.29 -26.07
CA ALA A 26 24.46 6.61 -26.23
C ALA A 26 22.92 6.72 -26.09
N THR A 27 22.24 5.73 -25.60
CA THR A 27 20.83 5.85 -25.22
C THR A 27 20.70 5.43 -23.76
N VAL A 28 20.45 6.39 -22.86
CA VAL A 28 20.16 6.13 -21.46
C VAL A 28 18.82 5.41 -21.39
N LYS A 29 18.84 4.09 -21.20
CA LYS A 29 17.64 3.35 -20.82
C LYS A 29 17.43 3.56 -19.34
N ALA A 30 16.18 3.74 -18.91
CA ALA A 30 15.85 3.78 -17.50
C ALA A 30 16.37 2.52 -16.79
N ASP A 31 16.83 2.67 -15.54
CA ASP A 31 17.28 1.55 -14.70
C ASP A 31 16.29 0.40 -14.78
N ALA A 32 16.77 -0.79 -15.14
CA ALA A 32 15.89 -1.95 -15.19
C ALA A 32 15.42 -2.29 -13.77
N ASP A 33 14.10 -2.47 -13.62
CA ASP A 33 13.51 -2.89 -12.33
C ASP A 33 14.25 -4.12 -11.78
N PRO A 34 14.41 -4.23 -10.46
CA PRO A 34 14.93 -5.42 -9.81
C PRO A 34 14.17 -6.69 -10.21
N ASP A 35 14.84 -7.82 -10.09
CA ASP A 35 14.23 -9.14 -10.30
C ASP A 35 13.44 -9.53 -9.03
N TRP A 36 12.20 -9.03 -8.93
CA TRP A 36 11.39 -9.20 -7.74
C TRP A 36 11.02 -10.65 -7.45
N ASP A 37 10.86 -11.49 -8.48
CA ASP A 37 10.63 -12.94 -8.30
C ASP A 37 11.84 -13.60 -7.66
N LYS A 38 13.05 -13.18 -8.04
CA LYS A 38 14.28 -13.67 -7.41
C LYS A 38 14.43 -13.18 -5.96
N VAL A 39 14.01 -11.95 -5.66
CA VAL A 39 13.97 -11.43 -4.28
C VAL A 39 13.04 -12.28 -3.41
N ILE A 40 11.84 -12.64 -3.93
CA ILE A 40 10.89 -13.51 -3.24
C ILE A 40 11.53 -14.85 -2.93
N GLU A 41 12.05 -15.54 -3.94
CA GLU A 41 12.70 -16.86 -3.79
C GLU A 41 13.77 -16.85 -2.69
N LEU A 42 14.67 -15.86 -2.74
CA LEU A 42 15.78 -15.74 -1.80
C LEU A 42 15.33 -15.37 -0.39
N ALA A 43 14.38 -14.43 -0.25
CA ALA A 43 13.87 -14.02 1.06
C ALA A 43 13.06 -15.14 1.73
N GLU A 44 12.24 -15.87 0.97
CA GLU A 44 11.49 -17.02 1.48
C GLU A 44 12.43 -18.17 1.92
N ALA A 45 13.50 -18.43 1.18
CA ALA A 45 14.51 -19.40 1.57
C ALA A 45 15.18 -19.05 2.89
N LEU A 46 15.49 -17.76 3.13
CA LEU A 46 16.03 -17.27 4.40
C LEU A 46 15.01 -17.40 5.53
N LEU A 47 13.77 -16.98 5.29
CA LEU A 47 12.69 -17.06 6.29
C LEU A 47 12.31 -18.50 6.66
N GLY A 48 12.50 -19.44 5.75
CA GLY A 48 12.39 -20.89 6.04
C GLY A 48 13.43 -21.41 7.05
N ARG A 49 14.56 -20.69 7.22
CA ARG A 49 15.68 -21.05 8.10
C ARG A 49 15.73 -20.18 9.37
N SER A 50 15.27 -18.95 9.30
CA SER A 50 15.34 -17.99 10.40
C SER A 50 14.17 -17.00 10.37
N LYS A 51 13.73 -16.57 11.52
CA LYS A 51 12.80 -15.44 11.66
C LYS A 51 13.60 -14.15 11.64
N ASP A 52 13.77 -13.56 10.46
CA ASP A 52 14.61 -12.38 10.28
C ASP A 52 13.81 -11.23 9.65
N LEU A 53 13.75 -10.09 10.36
CA LEU A 53 13.00 -8.92 9.92
C LEU A 53 13.60 -8.29 8.65
N ARG A 54 14.90 -8.39 8.45
CA ARG A 54 15.59 -7.87 7.25
C ARG A 54 15.12 -8.61 6.01
N ALA A 55 15.05 -9.95 6.08
CA ALA A 55 14.49 -10.77 5.00
C ALA A 55 12.99 -10.50 4.80
N ALA A 56 12.22 -10.33 5.88
CA ALA A 56 10.79 -10.02 5.81
C ALA A 56 10.52 -8.67 5.14
N VAL A 57 11.34 -7.64 5.37
CA VAL A 57 11.21 -6.33 4.70
C VAL A 57 11.50 -6.41 3.20
N HIS A 58 12.52 -7.17 2.79
CA HIS A 58 12.77 -7.43 1.37
C HIS A 58 11.61 -8.17 0.71
N LEU A 59 11.08 -9.21 1.37
CA LEU A 59 9.93 -9.97 0.89
C LEU A 59 8.68 -9.09 0.78
N THR A 60 8.42 -8.24 1.77
CA THR A 60 7.30 -7.28 1.76
C THR A 60 7.38 -6.35 0.55
N THR A 61 8.57 -5.83 0.27
CA THR A 61 8.80 -4.96 -0.89
C THR A 61 8.55 -5.71 -2.21
N ALA A 62 9.07 -6.94 -2.32
CA ALA A 62 8.92 -7.76 -3.51
C ALA A 62 7.46 -8.19 -3.74
N TRP A 63 6.74 -8.61 -2.70
CA TRP A 63 5.31 -8.92 -2.80
C TRP A 63 4.47 -7.70 -3.20
N MET A 64 4.80 -6.51 -2.69
CA MET A 64 4.14 -5.27 -3.13
C MET A 64 4.38 -5.02 -4.63
N ARG A 65 5.58 -5.26 -5.13
CA ARG A 65 5.93 -5.03 -6.54
C ARG A 65 5.32 -6.05 -7.50
N THR A 66 5.12 -7.28 -7.06
CA THR A 66 4.55 -8.37 -7.87
C THR A 66 3.04 -8.53 -7.71
N SER A 67 2.52 -8.28 -6.52
CA SER A 67 1.10 -8.52 -6.17
C SER A 67 0.35 -7.25 -5.74
N GLY A 68 0.98 -6.07 -5.87
CA GLY A 68 0.34 -4.80 -5.55
C GLY A 68 0.03 -4.62 -4.06
N MET A 69 -1.04 -3.89 -3.76
CA MET A 69 -1.43 -3.58 -2.38
C MET A 69 -1.82 -4.82 -1.54
N PRO A 70 -2.43 -5.88 -2.09
CA PRO A 70 -2.58 -7.13 -1.35
C PRO A 70 -1.25 -7.76 -0.91
N GLY A 71 -0.21 -7.70 -1.75
CA GLY A 71 1.14 -8.15 -1.39
C GLY A 71 1.77 -7.30 -0.28
N TRP A 72 1.56 -5.99 -0.32
CA TRP A 72 1.96 -5.07 0.75
C TRP A 72 1.30 -5.43 2.08
N ASN A 73 -0.01 -5.65 2.08
CA ASN A 73 -0.77 -6.05 3.26
C ASN A 73 -0.23 -7.36 3.87
N ALA A 74 -0.04 -8.38 3.03
CA ALA A 74 0.51 -9.66 3.47
C ALA A 74 1.89 -9.50 4.11
N GLY A 75 2.76 -8.67 3.53
CA GLY A 75 4.10 -8.38 4.04
C GLY A 75 4.08 -7.68 5.39
N LEU A 76 3.26 -6.64 5.57
CA LEU A 76 3.10 -5.98 6.88
C LEU A 76 2.49 -6.92 7.92
N GLY A 77 1.55 -7.78 7.52
CA GLY A 77 1.00 -8.82 8.39
C GLY A 77 2.06 -9.81 8.86
N LEU A 78 2.98 -10.22 7.97
CA LEU A 78 4.12 -11.07 8.31
C LEU A 78 5.05 -10.38 9.33
N ILE A 79 5.46 -9.14 9.07
CA ILE A 79 6.34 -8.38 9.97
C ILE A 79 5.67 -8.20 11.34
N ARG A 80 4.39 -7.82 11.37
CA ARG A 80 3.62 -7.71 12.61
C ARG A 80 3.61 -9.04 13.36
N GLY A 81 3.29 -10.14 12.70
CA GLY A 81 3.26 -11.46 13.31
C GLY A 81 4.61 -11.91 13.88
N LEU A 82 5.71 -11.60 13.17
CA LEU A 82 7.06 -11.86 13.68
C LEU A 82 7.35 -11.06 14.96
N LEU A 83 6.97 -9.78 14.99
CA LEU A 83 7.20 -8.92 16.15
C LEU A 83 6.30 -9.27 17.35
N GLU A 84 5.01 -9.55 17.12
CA GLU A 84 4.05 -9.87 18.19
C GLU A 84 4.34 -11.22 18.85
N HIS A 85 4.69 -12.24 18.05
CA HIS A 85 4.82 -13.60 18.56
C HIS A 85 6.26 -14.03 18.85
N PHE A 86 7.25 -13.34 18.29
CA PHE A 86 8.65 -13.75 18.37
C PHE A 86 9.58 -12.61 18.80
N TRP A 87 9.09 -11.59 19.51
CA TRP A 87 9.90 -10.47 19.93
C TRP A 87 11.25 -10.88 20.53
N ASP A 88 11.26 -11.87 21.41
CA ASP A 88 12.50 -12.29 22.12
C ASP A 88 13.45 -13.14 21.25
N THR A 89 13.00 -13.67 20.13
CA THR A 89 13.75 -14.61 19.29
C THR A 89 13.87 -14.22 17.82
N VAL A 90 13.20 -13.16 17.39
CA VAL A 90 13.30 -12.64 16.01
C VAL A 90 14.65 -11.96 15.81
N HIS A 91 15.23 -12.14 14.63
CA HIS A 91 16.47 -11.46 14.23
C HIS A 91 16.21 -10.13 13.52
N PRO A 92 17.10 -9.14 13.72
CA PRO A 92 18.23 -9.12 14.65
C PRO A 92 17.75 -9.24 16.11
N GLN A 93 18.48 -10.03 16.90
CA GLN A 93 18.23 -10.09 18.35
C GLN A 93 18.64 -8.78 19.02
N LEU A 94 18.12 -8.54 20.22
CA LEU A 94 18.60 -7.45 21.08
C LEU A 94 20.03 -7.75 21.51
N ASP A 95 20.87 -6.72 21.60
CA ASP A 95 22.25 -6.89 22.03
C ASP A 95 22.32 -7.09 23.55
N ALA A 96 22.49 -8.34 23.96
CA ALA A 96 22.56 -8.71 25.37
C ALA A 96 23.83 -8.19 26.08
N GLU A 97 24.89 -7.85 25.32
CA GLU A 97 26.12 -7.31 25.87
C GLU A 97 26.02 -5.78 26.12
N ASP A 98 25.05 -5.10 25.44
CA ASP A 98 24.77 -3.66 25.60
C ASP A 98 23.33 -3.45 26.10
N ASP A 99 23.02 -3.93 27.29
CA ASP A 99 21.75 -3.73 28.00
C ASP A 99 20.48 -4.02 27.14
N ASN A 100 20.56 -5.02 26.27
CA ASN A 100 19.53 -5.39 25.27
C ASN A 100 19.24 -4.25 24.28
N ASP A 101 20.28 -3.57 23.79
CA ASP A 101 20.13 -2.51 22.81
C ASP A 101 19.30 -2.96 21.59
N PRO A 102 18.22 -2.24 21.24
CA PRO A 102 17.32 -2.60 20.15
C PRO A 102 17.76 -2.05 18.78
N THR A 103 18.87 -1.35 18.68
CA THR A 103 19.26 -0.56 17.50
C THR A 103 19.25 -1.37 16.21
N MET A 104 19.82 -2.57 16.22
CA MET A 104 19.84 -3.44 15.03
C MET A 104 18.43 -3.87 14.59
N ARG A 105 17.54 -4.12 15.55
CA ARG A 105 16.13 -4.47 15.29
C ARG A 105 15.37 -3.28 14.73
N ILE A 106 15.54 -2.10 15.30
CA ILE A 106 14.95 -0.85 14.80
C ILE A 106 15.42 -0.62 13.36
N ASN A 107 16.72 -0.70 13.11
CA ASN A 107 17.30 -0.48 11.79
C ASN A 107 16.78 -1.47 10.74
N SER A 108 16.39 -2.67 11.13
CA SER A 108 15.84 -3.67 10.20
C SER A 108 14.46 -3.28 9.63
N VAL A 109 13.69 -2.47 10.34
CA VAL A 109 12.33 -2.04 9.92
C VAL A 109 12.24 -0.59 9.49
N VAL A 110 13.27 0.23 9.78
CA VAL A 110 13.37 1.63 9.29
C VAL A 110 13.08 1.77 7.79
N PRO A 111 13.54 0.85 6.90
CA PRO A 111 13.24 0.95 5.48
C PRO A 111 11.75 1.02 5.12
N LEU A 112 10.85 0.49 5.96
CA LEU A 112 9.39 0.59 5.75
C LEU A 112 8.88 2.03 5.77
N GLY A 113 9.51 2.92 6.55
CA GLY A 113 9.18 4.34 6.64
C GLY A 113 10.04 5.25 5.74
N ASP A 114 11.05 4.69 5.06
CA ASP A 114 11.98 5.47 4.24
C ASP A 114 11.34 5.91 2.92
N MET A 115 11.29 7.22 2.72
CA MET A 115 10.72 7.86 1.54
C MET A 115 11.48 7.57 0.24
N GLN A 116 12.78 7.29 0.32
CA GLN A 116 13.63 6.93 -0.82
C GLN A 116 13.74 5.42 -1.02
N GLY A 117 13.39 4.65 0.00
CA GLY A 117 13.37 3.20 0.02
C GLY A 117 12.00 2.61 -0.35
N VAL A 118 11.42 1.87 0.59
CA VAL A 118 10.17 1.11 0.37
C VAL A 118 8.98 2.02 0.03
N LEU A 119 8.84 3.19 0.67
CA LEU A 119 7.73 4.10 0.38
C LEU A 119 7.77 4.69 -1.04
N ARG A 120 8.94 4.80 -1.66
CA ARG A 120 9.01 5.16 -3.09
C ARG A 120 8.25 4.14 -3.94
N TYR A 121 8.45 2.86 -3.67
CA TYR A 121 7.74 1.80 -4.36
C TYR A 121 6.25 1.79 -4.02
N PHE A 122 5.88 1.97 -2.75
CA PHE A 122 4.48 2.09 -2.34
C PHE A 122 3.75 3.20 -3.10
N ARG A 123 4.38 4.38 -3.23
CA ARG A 123 3.81 5.55 -3.91
C ARG A 123 3.68 5.39 -5.42
N THR A 124 4.44 4.47 -6.02
CA THR A 124 4.46 4.21 -7.48
C THR A 124 3.89 2.83 -7.83
N THR A 125 3.40 2.07 -6.87
CA THR A 125 2.64 0.84 -7.12
C THR A 125 1.19 1.20 -7.39
N PRO A 126 0.62 0.80 -8.54
CA PRO A 126 -0.77 1.10 -8.85
C PRO A 126 -1.72 0.54 -7.79
N PHE A 127 -2.66 1.36 -7.35
CA PHE A 127 -3.76 0.93 -6.49
C PHE A 127 -5.06 0.68 -7.26
N VAL A 128 -5.17 1.20 -8.49
CA VAL A 128 -6.29 0.95 -9.40
C VAL A 128 -5.79 0.88 -10.83
N GLN A 129 -6.39 0.00 -11.60
CA GLN A 129 -6.09 -0.14 -13.03
C GLN A 129 -7.31 -0.64 -13.81
N SER A 130 -7.43 -0.18 -15.06
CA SER A 130 -8.39 -0.73 -16.00
C SER A 130 -7.82 -0.71 -17.42
N PRO A 131 -8.27 -1.60 -18.33
CA PRO A 131 -7.80 -1.61 -19.72
C PRO A 131 -8.11 -0.31 -20.49
N ARG A 132 -9.14 0.44 -20.08
CA ARG A 132 -9.60 1.65 -20.77
C ARG A 132 -8.99 2.93 -20.22
N MET A 133 -8.80 2.98 -18.88
CA MET A 133 -8.37 4.20 -18.18
C MET A 133 -6.88 4.18 -17.84
N GLY A 134 -6.20 3.01 -17.97
CA GLY A 134 -4.81 2.86 -17.55
C GLY A 134 -4.68 2.48 -16.09
N ARG A 135 -3.59 2.92 -15.45
CA ARG A 135 -3.26 2.60 -14.06
C ARG A 135 -2.87 3.86 -13.32
N PHE A 136 -3.27 3.94 -12.06
CA PHE A 136 -2.97 5.11 -11.21
C PHE A 136 -2.42 4.68 -9.86
N ASP A 137 -1.46 5.44 -9.39
CA ASP A 137 -0.78 5.25 -8.12
C ASP A 137 -0.99 6.44 -7.17
N LEU A 138 -0.43 6.37 -5.96
CA LEU A 138 -0.58 7.43 -4.96
C LEU A 138 0.10 8.74 -5.40
N ARG A 139 1.17 8.65 -6.20
CA ARG A 139 1.83 9.83 -6.75
C ARG A 139 0.90 10.55 -7.73
N ASP A 140 0.21 9.82 -8.61
CA ASP A 140 -0.77 10.38 -9.52
C ASP A 140 -1.94 11.04 -8.78
N LEU A 141 -2.44 10.38 -7.72
CA LEU A 141 -3.49 10.93 -6.87
C LEU A 141 -3.05 12.26 -6.23
N ARG A 142 -1.81 12.37 -5.77
CA ARG A 142 -1.25 13.59 -5.18
C ARG A 142 -1.04 14.72 -6.19
N ILE A 143 -0.68 14.38 -7.41
CA ILE A 143 -0.60 15.35 -8.51
C ILE A 143 -2.00 15.85 -8.84
N ALA A 144 -2.96 14.94 -9.01
CA ALA A 144 -4.34 15.24 -9.38
C ALA A 144 -5.07 16.14 -8.34
N ASN A 145 -4.79 15.95 -7.04
CA ASN A 145 -5.36 16.76 -5.97
C ASN A 145 -4.52 18.00 -5.61
N GLY A 146 -3.39 18.22 -6.29
CA GLY A 146 -2.52 19.38 -6.13
C GLY A 146 -1.62 19.38 -4.88
N THR A 147 -1.55 18.26 -4.13
CA THR A 147 -0.67 18.13 -2.97
C THR A 147 0.78 17.85 -3.35
N LEU A 148 1.01 17.29 -4.55
CA LEU A 148 2.33 17.13 -5.13
C LEU A 148 2.45 17.96 -6.40
N LYS A 149 3.37 18.93 -6.41
CA LYS A 149 3.69 19.72 -7.60
C LYS A 149 4.90 19.11 -8.29
N VAL A 150 4.72 18.75 -9.55
CA VAL A 150 5.79 18.27 -10.44
C VAL A 150 5.99 19.24 -11.59
N ALA A 151 7.18 19.27 -12.15
CA ALA A 151 7.39 20.00 -13.39
C ALA A 151 6.59 19.30 -14.53
N PRO A 152 5.89 20.05 -15.39
CA PRO A 152 5.18 19.46 -16.52
C PRO A 152 6.11 18.60 -17.36
N THR A 153 5.72 17.38 -17.63
CA THR A 153 6.44 16.51 -18.56
C THR A 153 5.90 16.76 -19.97
N GLU A 154 6.79 17.08 -20.92
CA GLU A 154 6.38 17.28 -22.30
C GLU A 154 5.69 16.01 -22.86
N GLY A 155 4.48 16.17 -23.35
CA GLY A 155 3.75 15.16 -24.11
C GLY A 155 2.81 14.24 -23.32
N THR A 156 2.79 14.27 -21.99
CA THR A 156 1.83 13.49 -21.21
C THR A 156 1.16 14.42 -20.18
N PRO A 157 -0.16 14.69 -20.29
CA PRO A 157 -0.86 15.45 -19.30
C PRO A 157 -0.91 14.69 -17.97
N ASP A 158 -0.86 15.43 -16.87
CA ASP A 158 -1.06 14.87 -15.54
C ASP A 158 -2.48 14.29 -15.42
N ALA A 159 -2.60 13.18 -14.70
CA ALA A 159 -3.90 12.57 -14.40
C ALA A 159 -4.78 13.53 -13.59
N THR A 160 -6.06 13.53 -13.86
CA THR A 160 -7.07 14.29 -13.09
C THR A 160 -7.73 13.39 -12.06
N ILE A 161 -8.26 13.99 -10.99
CA ILE A 161 -9.01 13.25 -9.96
C ILE A 161 -10.20 12.49 -10.57
N THR A 162 -10.88 13.11 -11.56
CA THR A 162 -12.02 12.51 -12.27
C THR A 162 -11.62 11.25 -13.07
N GLU A 163 -10.43 11.24 -13.66
CA GLU A 163 -9.94 10.06 -14.38
C GLU A 163 -9.60 8.92 -13.42
N ILE A 164 -9.01 9.23 -12.26
CA ILE A 164 -8.71 8.23 -11.22
C ILE A 164 -10.01 7.65 -10.66
N GLU A 165 -11.00 8.49 -10.36
CA GLU A 165 -12.34 8.04 -9.92
C GLU A 165 -13.05 7.20 -10.98
N ALA A 166 -12.98 7.63 -12.25
CA ALA A 166 -13.55 6.85 -13.36
C ALA A 166 -12.87 5.48 -13.50
N CYS A 167 -11.55 5.41 -13.26
CA CYS A 167 -10.83 4.13 -13.25
C CYS A 167 -11.33 3.21 -12.11
N CYS A 168 -11.62 3.75 -10.93
CA CYS A 168 -12.22 2.98 -9.83
C CYS A 168 -13.62 2.43 -10.20
N MET A 169 -14.38 3.14 -11.04
CA MET A 169 -15.67 2.67 -11.52
C MET A 169 -15.56 1.66 -12.68
N ASP A 170 -14.45 1.69 -13.45
CA ASP A 170 -14.24 0.85 -14.64
C ASP A 170 -13.43 -0.42 -14.35
N CYS A 171 -12.60 -0.45 -13.29
CA CYS A 171 -11.81 -1.63 -12.93
C CYS A 171 -12.68 -2.82 -12.51
N ALA A 172 -12.13 -4.02 -12.38
CA ALA A 172 -12.87 -5.16 -11.85
C ALA A 172 -13.33 -4.88 -10.41
N GLU A 173 -14.61 -5.15 -10.09
CA GLU A 173 -15.16 -4.90 -8.76
C GLU A 173 -14.41 -5.65 -7.66
N SER A 174 -14.06 -6.91 -7.94
CA SER A 174 -13.24 -7.73 -7.04
C SER A 174 -11.85 -7.12 -6.75
N GLU A 175 -11.26 -6.43 -7.72
CA GLU A 175 -9.97 -5.73 -7.52
C GLU A 175 -10.14 -4.51 -6.61
N LEU A 176 -11.20 -3.71 -6.81
CA LEU A 176 -11.49 -2.56 -5.96
C LEU A 176 -11.76 -2.99 -4.51
N ILE A 177 -12.53 -4.07 -4.32
CA ILE A 177 -12.77 -4.66 -2.99
C ILE A 177 -11.45 -5.09 -2.36
N ALA A 178 -10.66 -5.89 -3.09
CA ALA A 178 -9.41 -6.45 -2.57
C ALA A 178 -8.40 -5.37 -2.20
N VAL A 179 -8.22 -4.34 -3.03
CA VAL A 179 -7.27 -3.26 -2.77
C VAL A 179 -7.73 -2.37 -1.61
N THR A 180 -9.04 -2.07 -1.52
CA THR A 180 -9.57 -1.25 -0.43
C THR A 180 -9.43 -1.97 0.91
N ALA A 181 -9.72 -3.27 0.97
CA ALA A 181 -9.51 -4.09 2.15
C ALA A 181 -8.03 -4.15 2.52
N ALA A 182 -7.15 -4.45 1.55
CA ALA A 182 -5.71 -4.55 1.76
C ALA A 182 -5.10 -3.25 2.32
N ILE A 183 -5.51 -2.09 1.82
CA ILE A 183 -5.04 -0.80 2.34
C ILE A 183 -5.58 -0.53 3.75
N GLY A 184 -6.84 -0.85 4.03
CA GLY A 184 -7.41 -0.74 5.38
C GLY A 184 -6.66 -1.59 6.39
N GLU A 185 -6.44 -2.87 6.08
CA GLU A 185 -5.73 -3.83 6.93
C GLU A 185 -4.24 -3.46 7.09
N SER A 186 -3.57 -3.06 6.00
CA SER A 186 -2.15 -2.66 6.04
C SER A 186 -1.92 -1.44 6.95
N LEU A 187 -2.87 -0.50 7.00
CA LEU A 187 -2.82 0.61 7.95
C LEU A 187 -2.92 0.12 9.40
N GLU A 188 -3.79 -0.84 9.68
CA GLU A 188 -3.90 -1.42 11.02
C GLU A 188 -2.65 -2.25 11.40
N HIS A 189 -2.04 -2.96 10.45
CA HIS A 189 -0.74 -3.60 10.67
C HIS A 189 0.36 -2.58 10.98
N ALA A 190 0.46 -1.52 10.20
CA ALA A 190 1.44 -0.47 10.42
C ALA A 190 1.29 0.22 11.79
N LYS A 191 0.04 0.52 12.21
CA LYS A 191 -0.25 1.07 13.53
C LYS A 191 0.14 0.10 14.65
N ALA A 192 -0.14 -1.19 14.49
CA ALA A 192 0.22 -2.20 15.49
C ALA A 192 1.74 -2.35 15.62
N ILE A 193 2.47 -2.31 14.51
CA ILE A 193 3.95 -2.33 14.51
C ILE A 193 4.49 -1.08 15.21
N ASP A 194 3.98 0.10 14.87
CA ASP A 194 4.38 1.37 15.50
C ASP A 194 4.13 1.35 17.02
N ALA A 195 2.92 0.94 17.43
CA ALA A 195 2.54 0.83 18.84
C ALA A 195 3.43 -0.17 19.61
N LEU A 196 3.78 -1.30 18.98
CA LEU A 196 4.64 -2.30 19.60
C LEU A 196 6.06 -1.76 19.83
N PHE A 197 6.65 -1.07 18.84
CA PHE A 197 7.95 -0.44 19.03
C PHE A 197 7.88 0.67 20.11
N ASN A 198 6.85 1.51 20.11
CA ASN A 198 6.66 2.53 21.13
C ASN A 198 6.55 1.93 22.55
N ASP A 199 5.86 0.80 22.71
CA ASP A 199 5.74 0.08 23.98
C ASP A 199 7.09 -0.54 24.44
N ARG A 200 7.82 -1.15 23.52
CA ARG A 200 9.04 -1.93 23.81
C ARG A 200 10.30 -1.11 23.93
N VAL A 201 10.44 -0.06 23.12
CA VAL A 201 11.67 0.72 23.02
C VAL A 201 11.46 2.24 23.17
N GLY A 202 10.23 2.68 23.37
CA GLY A 202 9.87 4.08 23.62
C GLY A 202 10.25 4.99 22.45
N THR A 203 10.86 6.13 22.76
CA THR A 203 11.21 7.16 21.76
C THR A 203 12.35 6.77 20.81
N ALA A 204 13.03 5.66 21.06
CA ALA A 204 14.06 5.13 20.15
C ALA A 204 13.46 4.38 18.96
N GLY A 205 12.14 4.11 18.97
CA GLY A 205 11.45 3.39 17.90
C GLY A 205 11.58 4.05 16.52
N PRO A 206 11.29 3.29 15.45
CA PRO A 206 11.34 3.80 14.08
C PRO A 206 10.27 4.87 13.83
N ASP A 207 10.54 5.84 12.95
CA ASP A 207 9.54 6.84 12.55
C ASP A 207 8.70 6.32 11.38
N PHE A 208 7.45 5.94 11.65
CA PHE A 208 6.49 5.46 10.66
C PHE A 208 5.47 6.52 10.22
N LYS A 209 5.66 7.81 10.55
CA LYS A 209 4.71 8.88 10.19
C LYS A 209 4.36 8.90 8.71
N ASN A 210 5.37 8.78 7.84
CA ASN A 210 5.15 8.79 6.39
C ASN A 210 4.37 7.55 5.93
N LEU A 211 4.70 6.38 6.44
CA LEU A 211 4.00 5.13 6.15
C LEU A 211 2.53 5.21 6.56
N LEU A 212 2.26 5.66 7.78
CA LEU A 212 0.90 5.82 8.30
C LEU A 212 0.10 6.87 7.53
N SER A 213 0.74 8.00 7.20
CA SER A 213 0.11 9.08 6.43
C SER A 213 -0.23 8.64 5.00
N ASP A 214 0.68 7.98 4.30
CA ASP A 214 0.48 7.50 2.93
C ASP A 214 -0.63 6.43 2.87
N SER A 215 -0.63 5.48 3.81
CA SER A 215 -1.67 4.45 3.91
C SER A 215 -3.04 5.03 4.25
N TYR A 216 -3.09 6.01 5.16
CA TYR A 216 -4.33 6.70 5.53
C TYR A 216 -4.91 7.52 4.37
N GLU A 217 -4.06 8.24 3.63
CA GLU A 217 -4.47 9.01 2.46
C GLU A 217 -5.13 8.12 1.41
N LEU A 218 -4.51 6.98 1.11
CA LEU A 218 -5.03 6.04 0.14
C LEU A 218 -6.32 5.38 0.61
N LYS A 219 -6.42 4.99 1.89
CA LYS A 219 -7.65 4.50 2.50
C LYS A 219 -8.78 5.51 2.37
N LYS A 220 -8.53 6.77 2.74
CA LYS A 220 -9.50 7.86 2.67
C LYS A 220 -10.01 8.12 1.26
N PHE A 221 -9.21 7.87 0.24
CA PHE A 221 -9.63 7.97 -1.15
C PHE A 221 -10.45 6.75 -1.60
N LEU A 222 -10.02 5.53 -1.28
CA LEU A 222 -10.62 4.30 -1.80
C LEU A 222 -11.96 3.95 -1.15
N GLU A 223 -12.14 4.16 0.15
CA GLU A 223 -13.38 3.79 0.85
C GLU A 223 -14.63 4.45 0.25
N PRO A 224 -14.66 5.76 -0.04
CA PRO A 224 -15.79 6.39 -0.72
C PRO A 224 -16.02 5.87 -2.15
N GLN A 225 -14.95 5.52 -2.89
CA GLN A 225 -15.10 4.97 -4.23
C GLN A 225 -15.75 3.57 -4.20
N LEU A 226 -15.33 2.73 -3.25
CA LEU A 226 -15.93 1.42 -3.04
C LEU A 226 -17.42 1.55 -2.62
N ALA A 227 -17.72 2.42 -1.65
CA ALA A 227 -19.09 2.65 -1.17
C ALA A 227 -20.01 3.19 -2.27
N ARG A 228 -19.49 4.02 -3.18
CA ARG A 228 -20.24 4.54 -4.33
C ARG A 228 -20.55 3.45 -5.36
N ARG A 229 -19.64 2.49 -5.53
CA ARG A 229 -19.80 1.39 -6.48
C ARG A 229 -20.64 0.24 -5.92
N ILE A 230 -20.50 -0.06 -4.64
CA ILE A 230 -21.23 -1.10 -3.92
C ILE A 230 -21.85 -0.44 -2.68
N PRO A 231 -23.04 0.16 -2.82
CA PRO A 231 -23.71 0.73 -1.67
C PRO A 231 -23.97 -0.33 -0.60
N PRO A 232 -23.79 -0.01 0.68
CA PRO A 232 -24.12 -0.94 1.76
C PRO A 232 -25.58 -1.36 1.66
N GLU A 233 -25.86 -2.65 1.90
CA GLU A 233 -27.23 -3.19 1.87
C GLU A 233 -28.11 -2.40 2.84
N GLY A 234 -29.17 -1.78 2.31
CA GLY A 234 -30.13 -0.97 3.08
C GLY A 234 -30.11 0.54 2.80
N SER A 235 -29.25 1.04 1.93
CA SER A 235 -29.21 2.47 1.54
C SER A 235 -30.00 2.80 0.25
N VAL A 236 -30.97 1.97 -0.12
CA VAL A 236 -31.94 2.34 -1.16
C VAL A 236 -32.93 3.29 -0.48
N GLU A 237 -32.61 4.59 -0.52
CA GLU A 237 -33.63 5.62 -0.23
C GLU A 237 -34.76 5.42 -1.21
N GLY A 238 -35.97 5.16 -0.66
CA GLY A 238 -37.18 5.04 -1.45
C GLY A 238 -37.39 6.33 -2.22
N GLU A 239 -37.34 6.27 -3.53
CA GLU A 239 -38.10 7.19 -4.35
C GLU A 239 -39.56 6.98 -4.04
N ASP A 240 -40.06 7.64 -3.00
CA ASP A 240 -41.49 7.79 -2.77
C ASP A 240 -42.08 8.53 -3.97
N GLY A 241 -42.79 7.74 -4.75
CA GLY A 241 -43.58 8.21 -5.87
C GLY A 241 -44.50 9.32 -5.45
N ALA A 242 -44.33 10.45 -6.08
CA ALA A 242 -45.37 11.49 -6.12
C ALA A 242 -46.61 10.90 -6.74
N GLY A 243 -47.54 10.49 -5.90
CA GLY A 243 -48.88 10.05 -6.30
C GLY A 243 -49.62 11.22 -6.94
N GLU A 244 -49.89 11.09 -8.22
CA GLU A 244 -50.92 11.86 -8.90
C GLU A 244 -52.25 11.66 -8.20
N GLY A 245 -52.73 12.67 -7.52
CA GLY A 245 -54.11 12.81 -7.08
C GLY A 245 -54.95 13.49 -8.16
N ALA A 246 -55.43 12.72 -9.11
CA ALA A 246 -56.53 13.14 -9.97
C ALA A 246 -57.80 13.25 -9.14
N GLY A 247 -58.28 14.45 -8.88
CA GLY A 247 -59.58 14.73 -8.32
C GLY A 247 -60.55 15.14 -9.41
N GLU A 248 -61.31 14.17 -9.88
CA GLU A 248 -62.50 14.43 -10.72
C GLU A 248 -63.60 15.09 -9.94
N GLY A 249 -64.20 16.05 -10.58
CA GLY A 249 -65.60 16.08 -10.93
C GLY A 249 -66.61 16.42 -9.83
N GLY A 250 -67.29 17.45 -10.05
CA GLY A 250 -68.51 17.79 -9.35
C GLY A 250 -69.31 18.88 -9.99
N VAL A 251 -69.95 18.54 -11.11
CA VAL A 251 -70.99 19.34 -11.78
C VAL A 251 -72.22 19.46 -10.91
N ARG A 252 -72.86 20.63 -10.88
CA ARG A 252 -74.31 20.93 -10.98
C ARG A 252 -74.65 22.20 -10.24
N ALA A 253 -75.04 23.17 -10.95
CA ALA A 253 -76.37 23.46 -11.55
C ALA A 253 -77.33 24.06 -10.56
N ALA A 254 -77.64 25.28 -10.87
CA ALA A 254 -78.97 25.81 -11.17
C ALA A 254 -79.79 26.43 -10.04
N ASN A 255 -80.35 27.53 -10.48
CA ASN A 255 -81.59 28.20 -10.15
C ASN A 255 -81.61 29.17 -8.96
N ASN A 256 -81.76 30.41 -9.18
CA ASN A 256 -82.91 31.27 -9.59
C ASN A 256 -82.36 32.71 -9.73
#